data_1ce28dc8d993030be110a1e0e9656516
#
_entry.id   1ce28dc8d993030be110a1e0e9656516
#
_cell.length_a   1.000
_cell.length_b   1.000
_cell.length_c   1.000
_cell.angle_alpha   90.00
_cell.angle_beta   90.00
_cell.angle_gamma   90.00
#
_symmetry.space_group_name_H-M   'P 1'
#
loop_
_entity.id
_entity.type
_entity.pdbx_description
1 polymer ?
#
loop_
_entity_poly.entity_id
_entity_poly.type
_entity_poly.pdbx_seq_one_letter_code
_entity_poly.pdbx_strand_id
1 'polypeptide(L)'
;MLRLYNTLTKTLETLESTSSDIKIYLCGPTVQSSPHIGHGRSAVVFDFMVRYIKFSGKNVIFARNITDIDDKIIEKSVAENISYKELGDRVTKEFKDSYDRLNCLTPDFEPKATETIDQMIDLIDDLIRKDYAYITKSG
;
A
#
# COMPACT_ATOMS: atom_id res chain seq x y z
N MET A 1 -0.47 -26.14 3.62
CA MET A 1 -0.47 -25.26 2.43
C MET A 1 -1.43 -24.10 2.68
N LEU A 2 -1.02 -22.85 2.50
CA LEU A 2 -1.88 -21.68 2.75
C LEU A 2 -2.93 -21.57 1.65
N ARG A 3 -4.20 -21.38 2.02
CA ARG A 3 -5.29 -21.11 1.08
C ARG A 3 -5.88 -19.74 1.37
N LEU A 4 -6.09 -18.95 0.33
CA LEU A 4 -6.64 -17.62 0.40
C LEU A 4 -7.89 -17.53 -0.47
N TYR A 5 -8.85 -16.72 -0.03
CA TYR A 5 -10.00 -16.39 -0.87
C TYR A 5 -9.57 -15.40 -1.95
N ASN A 6 -9.71 -15.81 -3.21
CA ASN A 6 -9.42 -14.97 -4.35
C ASN A 6 -10.71 -14.24 -4.78
N THR A 7 -10.73 -12.92 -4.68
CA THR A 7 -11.90 -12.10 -5.02
C THR A 7 -12.22 -12.16 -6.52
N LEU A 8 -11.22 -12.36 -7.38
CA LEU A 8 -11.41 -12.46 -8.83
C LEU A 8 -12.20 -13.73 -9.19
N THR A 9 -11.78 -14.87 -8.67
CA THR A 9 -12.39 -16.19 -8.96
C THR A 9 -13.53 -16.51 -8.01
N LYS A 10 -13.66 -15.78 -6.89
CA LYS A 10 -14.62 -16.00 -5.81
C LYS A 10 -14.49 -17.38 -5.15
N THR A 11 -13.29 -17.94 -5.14
CA THR A 11 -13.00 -19.27 -4.57
C THR A 11 -11.83 -19.23 -3.61
N LEU A 12 -11.72 -20.26 -2.76
CA LEU A 12 -10.54 -20.52 -1.94
C LEU A 12 -9.48 -21.22 -2.80
N GLU A 13 -8.36 -20.56 -3.01
CA GLU A 13 -7.24 -21.06 -3.80
C GLU A 13 -6.01 -21.31 -2.94
N THR A 14 -5.22 -22.30 -3.31
CA THR A 14 -3.92 -22.52 -2.72
C THR A 14 -2.95 -21.45 -3.20
N LEU A 15 -2.22 -20.84 -2.25
CA LEU A 15 -1.16 -19.90 -2.60
C LEU A 15 0.01 -20.67 -3.20
N GLU A 16 0.07 -20.71 -4.52
CA GLU A 16 1.17 -21.28 -5.28
C GLU A 16 2.06 -20.15 -5.81
N SER A 17 3.37 -20.38 -5.82
CA SER A 17 4.33 -19.50 -6.46
C SER A 17 5.24 -20.33 -7.36
N THR A 18 5.40 -19.90 -8.57
CA THR A 18 6.38 -20.46 -9.52
C THR A 18 7.80 -19.98 -9.25
N SER A 19 7.95 -18.95 -8.42
CA SER A 19 9.23 -18.43 -7.96
C SER A 19 9.53 -18.85 -6.52
N SER A 20 10.80 -18.73 -6.10
CA SER A 20 11.23 -18.93 -4.71
C SER A 20 10.59 -17.91 -3.76
N ASP A 21 10.15 -16.77 -4.29
CA ASP A 21 9.67 -15.63 -3.52
C ASP A 21 8.15 -15.44 -3.68
N ILE A 22 7.46 -15.24 -2.57
CA ILE A 22 6.08 -14.76 -2.55
C ILE A 22 6.12 -13.24 -2.49
N LYS A 23 5.57 -12.58 -3.50
CA LYS A 23 5.47 -11.12 -3.54
C LYS A 23 4.09 -10.68 -3.05
N ILE A 24 4.07 -9.80 -2.05
CA ILE A 24 2.85 -9.25 -1.48
C ILE A 24 2.87 -7.74 -1.63
N TYR A 25 1.82 -7.19 -2.24
CA TYR A 25 1.55 -5.77 -2.24
C TYR A 25 0.30 -5.48 -1.41
N LEU A 26 0.45 -4.61 -0.42
CA LEU A 26 -0.64 -4.09 0.38
C LEU A 26 -0.85 -2.62 0.07
N CYS A 27 -2.08 -2.24 -0.30
CA CYS A 27 -2.44 -0.83 -0.36
C CYS A 27 -2.26 -0.20 1.03
N GLY A 28 -1.39 0.79 1.09
CA GLY A 28 -1.09 1.52 2.31
C GLY A 28 -2.11 2.62 2.61
N PRO A 29 -1.90 3.38 3.68
CA PRO A 29 -2.81 4.44 4.08
C PRO A 29 -2.70 5.67 3.19
N THR A 30 -3.82 6.40 3.03
CA THR A 30 -3.81 7.82 2.67
C THR A 30 -3.57 8.62 3.95
N VAL A 31 -2.45 9.35 4.01
CA VAL A 31 -1.97 9.99 5.24
C VAL A 31 -2.63 11.35 5.48
N GLN A 32 -3.97 11.37 5.44
CA GLN A 32 -4.80 12.54 5.69
C GLN A 32 -5.13 12.77 7.17
N SER A 33 -5.12 11.72 7.99
CA SER A 33 -5.49 11.76 9.41
C SER A 33 -4.81 10.63 10.18
N SER A 34 -4.74 10.79 11.50
CA SER A 34 -4.17 9.78 12.41
C SER A 34 -4.76 8.39 12.18
N PRO A 35 -3.96 7.32 12.39
CA PRO A 35 -4.44 5.96 12.24
C PRO A 35 -5.57 5.64 13.23
N HIS A 36 -6.46 4.75 12.80
CA HIS A 36 -7.52 4.19 13.64
C HIS A 36 -7.45 2.66 13.65
N ILE A 37 -8.29 2.02 14.43
CA ILE A 37 -8.27 0.56 14.63
C ILE A 37 -8.38 -0.24 13.32
N GLY A 38 -9.07 0.29 12.31
CA GLY A 38 -9.17 -0.35 10.99
C GLY A 38 -7.81 -0.46 10.29
N HIS A 39 -6.97 0.57 10.38
CA HIS A 39 -5.60 0.54 9.85
C HIS A 39 -4.74 -0.46 10.63
N GLY A 40 -4.84 -0.46 11.96
CA GLY A 40 -4.15 -1.42 12.80
C GLY A 40 -4.54 -2.87 12.50
N ARG A 41 -5.85 -3.14 12.31
CA ARG A 41 -6.35 -4.46 11.91
C ARG A 41 -5.72 -4.92 10.59
N SER A 42 -5.72 -4.05 9.58
CA SER A 42 -5.10 -4.37 8.28
C SER A 42 -3.62 -4.72 8.43
N ALA A 43 -2.86 -3.87 9.15
CA ALA A 43 -1.44 -4.08 9.37
C ALA A 43 -1.15 -5.43 10.05
N VAL A 44 -1.86 -5.75 11.14
CA VAL A 44 -1.67 -6.99 11.91
C VAL A 44 -2.04 -8.23 11.09
N VAL A 45 -3.12 -8.18 10.30
CA VAL A 45 -3.52 -9.32 9.45
C VAL A 45 -2.46 -9.63 8.41
N PHE A 46 -1.93 -8.61 7.73
CA PHE A 46 -0.88 -8.83 6.73
C PHE A 46 0.47 -9.17 7.36
N ASP A 47 0.80 -8.60 8.51
CA ASP A 47 1.97 -9.00 9.30
C ASP A 47 1.92 -10.49 9.66
N PHE A 48 0.78 -10.96 10.19
CA PHE A 48 0.57 -12.37 10.50
C PHE A 48 0.75 -13.25 9.25
N MET A 49 0.18 -12.84 8.12
CA MET A 49 0.31 -13.56 6.86
C MET A 49 1.78 -13.66 6.40
N VAL A 50 2.52 -12.56 6.42
CA VAL A 50 3.94 -12.52 6.08
C VAL A 50 4.75 -13.45 6.98
N ARG A 51 4.55 -13.36 8.31
CA ARG A 51 5.24 -14.23 9.28
C ARG A 51 4.91 -15.70 9.07
N TYR A 52 3.66 -16.03 8.81
CA TYR A 52 3.23 -17.40 8.56
C TYR A 52 3.88 -17.98 7.29
N ILE A 53 3.93 -17.20 6.20
CA ILE A 53 4.57 -17.63 4.96
C ILE A 53 6.08 -17.85 5.17
N LYS A 54 6.75 -16.91 5.85
CA LYS A 54 8.17 -17.05 6.22
C LYS A 54 8.41 -18.27 7.11
N PHE A 55 7.56 -18.52 8.10
CA PHE A 55 7.61 -19.70 8.97
C PHE A 55 7.43 -21.01 8.18
N SER A 56 6.66 -21.00 7.10
CA SER A 56 6.49 -22.17 6.23
C SER A 56 7.68 -22.43 5.30
N GLY A 57 8.80 -21.71 5.47
CA GLY A 57 10.04 -21.89 4.71
C GLY A 57 10.07 -21.19 3.35
N LYS A 58 9.14 -20.27 3.09
CA LYS A 58 9.13 -19.48 1.86
C LYS A 58 9.69 -18.08 2.12
N ASN A 59 10.37 -17.52 1.11
CA ASN A 59 10.78 -16.13 1.15
C ASN A 59 9.59 -15.22 0.81
N VAL A 60 9.55 -14.02 1.41
CA VAL A 60 8.49 -13.03 1.15
C VAL A 60 9.13 -11.69 0.86
N ILE A 61 8.71 -11.07 -0.23
CA ILE A 61 8.98 -9.67 -0.55
C ILE A 61 7.68 -8.91 -0.32
N PHE A 62 7.68 -8.05 0.69
CA PHE A 62 6.49 -7.31 1.12
C PHE A 62 6.62 -5.82 0.79
N ALA A 63 5.68 -5.30 0.01
CA ALA A 63 5.58 -3.89 -0.31
C ALA A 63 4.27 -3.30 0.22
N ARG A 64 4.35 -2.08 0.75
CA ARG A 64 3.19 -1.26 1.16
C ARG A 64 3.48 0.19 0.79
N ASN A 65 2.61 0.81 0.00
CA ASN A 65 2.79 2.22 -0.35
C ASN A 65 2.31 3.17 0.76
N ILE A 66 2.70 4.44 0.62
CA ILE A 66 2.14 5.56 1.36
C ILE A 66 1.54 6.52 0.35
N THR A 67 0.23 6.77 0.45
CA THR A 67 -0.45 7.78 -0.37
C THR A 67 -0.34 9.11 0.36
N ASP A 68 0.71 9.87 0.03
CA ASP A 68 1.07 11.14 0.64
C ASP A 68 0.63 12.36 -0.20
N ILE A 69 -0.10 12.13 -1.28
CA ILE A 69 -0.80 13.13 -2.08
C ILE A 69 -2.18 12.62 -2.46
N ASP A 70 -3.22 13.41 -2.16
CA ASP A 70 -4.63 13.10 -2.41
C ASP A 70 -5.43 14.39 -2.16
N ASP A 71 -6.59 14.57 -2.80
CA ASP A 71 -7.44 15.75 -2.61
C ASP A 71 -7.76 15.99 -1.13
N LYS A 72 -8.02 14.93 -0.37
CA LYS A 72 -8.32 15.01 1.06
C LYS A 72 -7.14 15.49 1.91
N ILE A 73 -5.90 15.18 1.49
CA ILE A 73 -4.70 15.71 2.14
C ILE A 73 -4.58 17.20 1.87
N ILE A 74 -4.82 17.62 0.61
CA ILE A 74 -4.76 19.02 0.19
C ILE A 74 -5.83 19.83 0.95
N GLU A 75 -7.08 19.39 0.92
CA GLU A 75 -8.19 20.05 1.64
C GLU A 75 -7.89 20.24 3.13
N LYS A 76 -7.41 19.18 3.76
CA LYS A 76 -7.09 19.21 5.18
C LYS A 76 -5.88 20.09 5.51
N SER A 77 -4.87 20.10 4.68
CA SER A 77 -3.69 20.97 4.85
C SER A 77 -4.07 22.44 4.79
N VAL A 78 -4.98 22.79 3.87
CA VAL A 78 -5.55 24.15 3.79
C VAL A 78 -6.33 24.49 5.06
N ALA A 79 -7.19 23.59 5.56
CA ALA A 79 -7.96 23.79 6.77
C ALA A 79 -7.08 23.95 8.02
N GLU A 80 -5.94 23.26 8.09
CA GLU A 80 -4.96 23.37 9.17
C GLU A 80 -3.93 24.50 8.95
N ASN A 81 -3.96 25.19 7.82
CA ASN A 81 -3.01 26.24 7.43
C ASN A 81 -1.54 25.77 7.46
N ILE A 82 -1.30 24.56 6.97
CA ILE A 82 0.03 23.95 6.82
C ILE A 82 0.20 23.44 5.38
N SER A 83 1.42 23.07 4.98
CA SER A 83 1.64 22.45 3.67
C SER A 83 1.12 21.00 3.66
N TYR A 84 0.67 20.50 2.49
CA TYR A 84 0.28 19.10 2.32
C TYR A 84 1.42 18.14 2.66
N LYS A 85 2.66 18.55 2.39
CA LYS A 85 3.87 17.79 2.72
C LYS A 85 4.05 17.66 4.23
N GLU A 86 3.90 18.75 4.96
CA GLU A 86 4.01 18.75 6.43
C GLU A 86 2.93 17.87 7.07
N LEU A 87 1.69 17.95 6.57
CA LEU A 87 0.61 17.08 7.00
C LEU A 87 0.94 15.61 6.71
N GLY A 88 1.35 15.31 5.48
CA GLY A 88 1.71 13.96 5.04
C GLY A 88 2.86 13.36 5.85
N ASP A 89 3.93 14.11 6.09
CA ASP A 89 5.09 13.64 6.86
C ASP A 89 4.73 13.40 8.33
N ARG A 90 3.96 14.30 8.95
CA ARG A 90 3.46 14.16 10.34
C ARG A 90 2.60 12.89 10.47
N VAL A 91 1.60 12.73 9.63
CA VAL A 91 0.68 11.60 9.70
C VAL A 91 1.38 10.29 9.32
N THR A 92 2.30 10.30 8.37
CA THR A 92 3.15 9.13 8.05
C THR A 92 3.90 8.65 9.30
N LYS A 93 4.47 9.60 10.07
CA LYS A 93 5.15 9.25 11.31
C LYS A 93 4.19 8.61 12.32
N GLU A 94 2.98 9.15 12.49
CA GLU A 94 1.97 8.58 13.38
C GLU A 94 1.57 7.15 13.00
N PHE A 95 1.47 6.86 11.68
CA PHE A 95 1.23 5.51 11.18
C PHE A 95 2.39 4.57 11.52
N LYS A 96 3.63 4.98 11.26
CA LYS A 96 4.82 4.17 11.56
C LYS A 96 4.92 3.87 13.05
N ASP A 97 4.83 4.88 13.89
CA ASP A 97 4.85 4.74 15.35
C ASP A 97 3.74 3.77 15.83
N SER A 98 2.56 3.81 15.20
CA SER A 98 1.44 2.92 15.55
C SER A 98 1.70 1.48 15.14
N TYR A 99 2.26 1.26 13.95
CA TYR A 99 2.61 -0.08 13.47
C TYR A 99 3.75 -0.69 14.28
N ASP A 100 4.74 0.11 14.67
CA ASP A 100 5.83 -0.32 15.55
C ASP A 100 5.30 -0.74 16.94
N ARG A 101 4.36 0.02 17.50
CA ARG A 101 3.70 -0.32 18.79
C ARG A 101 2.87 -1.61 18.70
N LEU A 102 2.36 -1.95 17.51
CA LEU A 102 1.68 -3.22 17.25
C LEU A 102 2.67 -4.35 16.90
N ASN A 103 3.97 -4.08 16.92
CA ASN A 103 5.03 -5.01 16.55
C ASN A 103 4.86 -5.59 15.12
N CYS A 104 4.30 -4.80 14.20
CA CYS A 104 4.19 -5.17 12.80
C CYS A 104 5.56 -5.03 12.12
N LEU A 105 5.86 -5.96 11.20
CA LEU A 105 7.06 -5.92 10.38
C LEU A 105 7.07 -4.67 9.49
N THR A 106 8.23 -4.04 9.40
CA THR A 106 8.46 -3.01 8.37
C THR A 106 8.45 -3.68 6.99
N PRO A 107 7.75 -3.13 6.00
CA PRO A 107 7.80 -3.64 4.63
C PRO A 107 9.21 -3.56 4.05
N ASP A 108 9.54 -4.46 3.11
CA ASP A 108 10.80 -4.40 2.37
C ASP A 108 10.82 -3.17 1.44
N PHE A 109 9.65 -2.74 0.96
CA PHE A 109 9.47 -1.53 0.14
C PHE A 109 8.28 -0.71 0.64
N GLU A 110 8.49 0.57 0.87
CA GLU A 110 7.44 1.50 1.30
C GLU A 110 7.49 2.82 0.50
N PRO A 111 7.19 2.75 -0.83
CA PRO A 111 7.25 3.93 -1.70
C PRO A 111 6.16 4.93 -1.34
N LYS A 112 6.50 6.22 -1.41
CA LYS A 112 5.52 7.31 -1.37
C LYS A 112 4.98 7.59 -2.76
N ALA A 113 3.71 7.99 -2.87
CA ALA A 113 3.10 8.35 -4.14
C ALA A 113 3.84 9.51 -4.80
N THR A 114 4.21 10.55 -4.02
CA THR A 114 4.97 11.71 -4.53
C THR A 114 6.35 11.37 -5.08
N GLU A 115 6.96 10.27 -4.65
CA GLU A 115 8.28 9.84 -5.10
C GLU A 115 8.24 8.99 -6.38
N THR A 116 7.04 8.61 -6.85
CA THR A 116 6.84 7.69 -7.98
C THR A 116 5.97 8.27 -9.10
N ILE A 117 5.75 9.58 -9.12
CA ILE A 117 4.89 10.26 -10.13
C ILE A 117 5.38 9.99 -11.55
N ASP A 118 6.68 10.13 -11.80
CA ASP A 118 7.24 9.94 -13.15
C ASP A 118 7.00 8.51 -13.64
N GLN A 119 7.20 7.50 -12.77
CA GLN A 119 6.96 6.10 -13.10
C GLN A 119 5.45 5.81 -13.31
N MET A 120 4.57 6.52 -12.60
CA MET A 120 3.12 6.42 -12.83
C MET A 120 2.74 6.98 -14.20
N ILE A 121 3.31 8.12 -14.61
CA ILE A 121 3.12 8.72 -15.92
C ILE A 121 3.59 7.77 -17.02
N ASP A 122 4.80 7.25 -16.89
CA ASP A 122 5.36 6.29 -17.87
C ASP A 122 4.48 5.05 -18.01
N LEU A 123 3.95 4.51 -16.89
CA LEU A 123 3.05 3.36 -16.92
C LEU A 123 1.72 3.69 -17.62
N ILE A 124 1.14 4.85 -17.33
CA ILE A 124 -0.11 5.32 -17.95
C ILE A 124 0.08 5.45 -19.46
N ASP A 125 1.16 6.08 -19.91
CA ASP A 125 1.48 6.25 -21.33
C ASP A 125 1.66 4.89 -22.02
N ASP A 126 2.30 3.93 -21.36
CA ASP A 126 2.46 2.57 -21.89
C ASP A 126 1.12 1.83 -22.02
N LEU A 127 0.23 2.00 -21.03
CA LEU A 127 -1.13 1.43 -21.08
C LEU A 127 -1.98 2.04 -22.19
N ILE A 128 -1.89 3.36 -22.40
CA ILE A 128 -2.58 4.04 -23.50
C ILE A 128 -2.06 3.53 -24.84
N ARG A 129 -0.75 3.42 -25.03
CA ARG A 129 -0.13 2.90 -26.26
C ARG A 129 -0.56 1.46 -26.58
N LYS A 130 -0.90 0.67 -25.56
CA LYS A 130 -1.32 -0.73 -25.67
C LYS A 130 -2.84 -0.90 -25.71
N ASP A 131 -3.61 0.19 -25.79
CA ASP A 131 -5.08 0.19 -25.79
C ASP A 131 -5.72 -0.38 -24.50
N TYR A 132 -5.00 -0.40 -23.39
CA TYR A 132 -5.52 -0.79 -22.06
C TYR A 132 -6.06 0.41 -21.25
N ALA A 133 -5.79 1.62 -21.68
CA ALA A 133 -6.30 2.84 -21.09
C ALA A 133 -6.65 3.87 -22.18
N TYR A 134 -7.50 4.81 -21.86
CA TYR A 134 -7.90 5.89 -22.74
C TYR A 134 -8.08 7.20 -21.96
N ILE A 135 -7.88 8.32 -22.64
CA ILE A 135 -8.09 9.65 -22.05
C ILE A 135 -9.56 10.00 -22.16
N THR A 136 -10.20 10.38 -21.03
CA THR A 136 -11.58 10.86 -21.03
C THR A 136 -11.66 12.32 -21.46
N LYS A 137 -12.90 12.86 -21.66
CA LYS A 137 -13.09 14.28 -22.02
C LYS A 137 -12.70 15.26 -20.91
N SER A 138 -12.57 14.78 -19.69
CA SER A 138 -12.20 15.55 -18.49
C SER A 138 -10.74 15.28 -18.03
N GLY A 139 -9.99 14.54 -18.76
CA GLY A 139 -8.63 14.10 -18.42
C GLY A 139 -8.55 12.69 -17.90
#